data_19a61318745d2baee0dca77bab8663ea
#
_entry.id   19a61318745d2baee0dca77bab8663ea
#
_cell.length_a   1.000
_cell.length_b   1.000
_cell.length_c   1.000
_cell.angle_alpha   90.00
_cell.angle_beta   90.00
_cell.angle_gamma   90.00
#
_symmetry.space_group_name_H-M   'P 1'
#
loop_
_entity.id
_entity.type
_entity.pdbx_description
1 polymer ?
#
loop_
_entity_poly.entity_id
_entity_poly.type
_entity_poly.pdbx_seq_one_letter_code
_entity_poly.pdbx_strand_id
1 'polypeptide(L)'
;MRTFLLTFQELMRYKSALVGLLILSFLVGIAIYAVVTIPYGEAVQLWRGTGEKWRVNPRNASPVWVDYFTPKKLARTLILDSGQAQRTEEMLGTVARRIKFIYIFDYNADVFPSELAITYKTNFQKKPPLVEVIWITPDGREFSLGRETLKQVGLRTQWHMLSVDEKLRRAIGGAPEKIFFMDPEQPERPVKGKHKIIIKAILFEPDAEISPQVIVYGTVHGMAGTDHLRRDIMVALLWGAPVALSFGLAASFGTVITSIIFAAISAWFGGMVDTLLQRLTEIRMVLPTLPILIMVGLFYSKSIWAILATLLVLNIIESSVKTYRAMFLQEKNAPYIEAARSYGAGSIRIIFRYLIPRVVPWLIPSFVLAVPSYVFLEASLSVLGLGDPVLPTWGKLLSDAYSQGALYRGYYYWVLEPAFLLMLSGFGFTLIGYTLDRIFNPKLREI
;
A
#
# COMPACT_ATOMS: atom_id res chain seq x y z
N MET A 1 -1.22 -37.69 0.42
CA MET A 1 0.19 -37.24 0.37
C MET A 1 0.89 -37.69 -0.91
N ARG A 2 0.84 -38.96 -1.33
CA ARG A 2 1.50 -39.49 -2.56
C ARG A 2 0.95 -38.82 -3.86
N THR A 3 -0.35 -38.60 -3.94
CA THR A 3 -0.98 -37.95 -5.10
C THR A 3 -0.56 -36.50 -5.23
N PHE A 4 -0.47 -35.78 -4.12
CA PHE A 4 -0.04 -34.36 -4.09
C PHE A 4 1.42 -34.22 -4.55
N LEU A 5 2.31 -35.12 -4.09
CA LEU A 5 3.73 -35.12 -4.53
C LEU A 5 3.86 -35.39 -6.03
N LEU A 6 3.05 -36.31 -6.57
CA LEU A 6 3.05 -36.60 -8.01
C LEU A 6 2.56 -35.42 -8.83
N THR A 7 1.46 -34.78 -8.41
CA THR A 7 0.96 -33.57 -9.08
C THR A 7 1.98 -32.44 -9.03
N PHE A 8 2.66 -32.25 -7.90
CA PHE A 8 3.71 -31.24 -7.77
C PHE A 8 4.91 -31.55 -8.67
N GLN A 9 5.34 -32.82 -8.77
CA GLN A 9 6.39 -33.23 -9.71
C GLN A 9 6.00 -33.03 -11.17
N GLU A 10 4.74 -33.29 -11.54
CA GLU A 10 4.22 -32.99 -12.87
C GLU A 10 4.20 -31.47 -13.13
N LEU A 11 3.76 -30.67 -12.15
CA LEU A 11 3.74 -29.21 -12.25
C LEU A 11 5.13 -28.63 -12.55
N MET A 12 6.16 -29.17 -11.88
CA MET A 12 7.56 -28.75 -12.07
C MET A 12 8.12 -29.04 -13.48
N ARG A 13 7.48 -29.88 -14.26
CA ARG A 13 7.89 -30.14 -15.65
C ARG A 13 7.50 -29.03 -16.64
N TYR A 14 6.52 -28.21 -16.26
CA TYR A 14 6.03 -27.11 -17.11
C TYR A 14 6.76 -25.82 -16.79
N LYS A 15 7.41 -25.21 -17.80
CA LYS A 15 8.13 -23.92 -17.62
C LYS A 15 7.18 -22.80 -17.17
N SER A 16 5.94 -22.79 -17.66
CA SER A 16 4.91 -21.82 -17.22
C SER A 16 4.60 -21.92 -15.73
N ALA A 17 4.49 -23.15 -15.20
CA ALA A 17 4.26 -23.35 -13.77
C ALA A 17 5.46 -22.92 -12.93
N LEU A 18 6.70 -23.19 -13.40
CA LEU A 18 7.91 -22.72 -12.71
C LEU A 18 7.94 -21.20 -12.56
N VAL A 19 7.64 -20.48 -13.65
CA VAL A 19 7.55 -19.01 -13.60
C VAL A 19 6.42 -18.57 -12.67
N GLY A 20 5.24 -19.17 -12.75
CA GLY A 20 4.13 -18.88 -11.86
C GLY A 20 4.45 -19.13 -10.39
N LEU A 21 5.11 -20.27 -10.06
CA LEU A 21 5.55 -20.58 -8.71
C LEU A 21 6.60 -19.59 -8.19
N LEU A 22 7.54 -19.18 -9.05
CA LEU A 22 8.54 -18.19 -8.68
C LEU A 22 7.86 -16.85 -8.32
N ILE A 23 6.92 -16.40 -9.15
CA ILE A 23 6.15 -15.17 -8.91
C ILE A 23 5.36 -15.27 -7.62
N LEU A 24 4.59 -16.35 -7.41
CA LEU A 24 3.81 -16.50 -6.19
C LEU A 24 4.69 -16.66 -4.95
N SER A 25 5.82 -17.38 -5.06
CA SER A 25 6.79 -17.45 -3.97
C SER A 25 7.37 -16.09 -3.61
N PHE A 26 7.65 -15.25 -4.59
CA PHE A 26 8.08 -13.87 -4.39
C PHE A 26 7.01 -13.04 -3.66
N LEU A 27 5.73 -13.10 -4.11
CA LEU A 27 4.63 -12.38 -3.48
C LEU A 27 4.34 -12.87 -2.05
N VAL A 28 4.39 -14.19 -1.83
CA VAL A 28 4.28 -14.78 -0.48
C VAL A 28 5.46 -14.37 0.39
N GLY A 29 6.67 -14.33 -0.18
CA GLY A 29 7.86 -13.84 0.50
C GLY A 29 7.71 -12.38 0.94
N ILE A 30 7.21 -11.50 0.06
CA ILE A 30 6.86 -10.11 0.41
C ILE A 30 5.81 -10.08 1.53
N ALA A 31 4.77 -10.90 1.44
CA ALA A 31 3.71 -10.94 2.45
C ALA A 31 4.24 -11.36 3.82
N ILE A 32 5.07 -12.40 3.88
CA ILE A 32 5.70 -12.86 5.12
C ILE A 32 6.65 -11.77 5.66
N TYR A 33 7.48 -11.20 4.80
CA TYR A 33 8.39 -10.13 5.18
C TYR A 33 7.63 -8.93 5.76
N ALA A 34 6.55 -8.50 5.13
CA ALA A 34 5.72 -7.39 5.59
C ALA A 34 5.15 -7.64 7.00
N VAL A 35 4.58 -8.83 7.23
CA VAL A 35 3.96 -9.18 8.52
C VAL A 35 5.00 -9.32 9.64
N VAL A 36 6.20 -9.82 9.32
CA VAL A 36 7.28 -10.02 10.30
C VAL A 36 7.98 -8.70 10.65
N THR A 37 8.24 -7.83 9.65
CA THR A 37 9.01 -6.59 9.86
C THR A 37 8.17 -5.41 10.31
N ILE A 38 6.91 -5.36 9.90
CA ILE A 38 5.99 -4.27 10.24
C ILE A 38 4.75 -4.89 10.88
N PRO A 39 4.64 -4.94 12.22
CA PRO A 39 3.45 -5.48 12.87
C PRO A 39 2.18 -4.76 12.43
N TYR A 40 1.05 -5.47 12.38
CA TYR A 40 -0.23 -4.96 11.92
C TYR A 40 -0.62 -3.61 12.55
N GLY A 41 -0.48 -3.49 13.87
CA GLY A 41 -0.79 -2.24 14.57
C GLY A 41 0.08 -1.07 14.14
N GLU A 42 1.36 -1.32 13.85
CA GLU A 42 2.29 -0.31 13.34
C GLU A 42 1.95 0.06 11.89
N ALA A 43 1.66 -0.90 11.03
CA ALA A 43 1.25 -0.64 9.64
C ALA A 43 0.02 0.26 9.57
N VAL A 44 -0.99 -0.01 10.41
CA VAL A 44 -2.20 0.82 10.53
C VAL A 44 -1.88 2.24 10.99
N GLN A 45 -1.03 2.39 12.01
CA GLN A 45 -0.63 3.71 12.52
C GLN A 45 0.16 4.50 11.48
N LEU A 46 1.11 3.86 10.81
CA LEU A 46 1.89 4.44 9.74
C LEU A 46 1.01 4.88 8.58
N TRP A 47 0.03 4.04 8.20
CA TRP A 47 -0.83 4.34 7.06
C TRP A 47 -1.84 5.45 7.32
N ARG A 48 -2.35 5.58 8.53
CA ARG A 48 -3.26 6.69 8.90
C ARG A 48 -2.63 8.07 8.76
N GLY A 49 -1.30 8.16 8.66
CA GLY A 49 -0.58 9.40 8.36
C GLY A 49 -0.63 10.46 9.45
N THR A 50 -1.14 10.14 10.66
CA THR A 50 -1.27 11.10 11.77
C THR A 50 0.02 11.25 12.58
N GLY A 51 1.05 10.46 12.29
CA GLY A 51 2.31 10.45 13.03
C GLY A 51 3.28 11.56 12.60
N GLU A 52 4.04 12.10 13.54
CA GLU A 52 5.17 13.01 13.26
C GLU A 52 6.26 12.34 12.39
N LYS A 53 6.28 11.00 12.36
CA LYS A 53 7.27 10.18 11.65
C LYS A 53 7.37 10.53 10.16
N TRP A 54 6.23 10.81 9.49
CA TRP A 54 6.21 11.11 8.07
C TRP A 54 6.52 12.56 7.72
N ARG A 55 6.45 13.48 8.69
CA ARG A 55 6.69 14.90 8.43
C ARG A 55 8.10 15.22 7.98
N VAL A 56 9.06 14.37 8.30
CA VAL A 56 10.46 14.50 7.86
C VAL A 56 10.67 14.04 6.41
N ASN A 57 9.70 13.33 5.82
CA ASN A 57 9.78 12.90 4.44
C ASN A 57 9.32 14.02 3.50
N PRO A 58 9.88 14.10 2.29
CA PRO A 58 9.38 14.99 1.24
C PRO A 58 7.98 14.55 0.78
N ARG A 59 7.21 15.49 0.24
CA ARG A 59 5.89 15.21 -0.34
C ARG A 59 6.04 14.85 -1.81
N ASN A 60 5.33 13.82 -2.28
CA ASN A 60 5.30 13.38 -3.68
C ASN A 60 6.70 13.21 -4.27
N ALA A 61 7.63 12.71 -3.48
CA ALA A 61 9.00 12.46 -3.93
C ALA A 61 9.09 11.14 -4.68
N SER A 62 9.78 11.15 -5.81
CA SER A 62 10.03 9.96 -6.61
C SER A 62 10.96 8.97 -5.89
N PRO A 63 10.95 7.67 -6.26
CA PRO A 63 11.95 6.73 -5.77
C PRO A 63 13.38 7.14 -6.09
N VAL A 64 14.32 6.78 -5.22
CA VAL A 64 15.75 7.15 -5.40
C VAL A 64 16.34 6.55 -6.68
N TRP A 65 15.87 5.38 -7.12
CA TRP A 65 16.38 4.74 -8.35
C TRP A 65 16.05 5.51 -9.63
N VAL A 66 15.09 6.46 -9.61
CA VAL A 66 14.78 7.34 -10.74
C VAL A 66 15.99 8.20 -11.11
N ASP A 67 16.86 8.50 -10.14
CA ASP A 67 18.10 9.26 -10.35
C ASP A 67 19.03 8.61 -11.42
N TYR A 68 19.00 7.27 -11.55
CA TYR A 68 19.77 6.54 -12.56
C TYR A 68 19.26 6.73 -14.00
N PHE A 69 18.01 7.14 -14.17
CA PHE A 69 17.36 7.33 -15.47
C PHE A 69 17.25 8.80 -15.88
N THR A 70 17.76 9.72 -15.06
CA THR A 70 17.73 11.15 -15.34
C THR A 70 19.17 11.69 -15.47
N PRO A 71 19.44 12.60 -16.43
CA PRO A 71 20.75 13.22 -16.56
C PRO A 71 21.04 14.25 -15.46
N LYS A 72 20.02 14.64 -14.68
CA LYS A 72 20.10 15.60 -13.59
C LYS A 72 20.21 14.88 -12.26
N LYS A 73 21.12 15.27 -11.41
CA LYS A 73 21.24 14.78 -10.05
C LYS A 73 20.08 15.31 -9.21
N LEU A 74 19.19 14.42 -8.78
CA LEU A 74 18.00 14.77 -8.01
C LEU A 74 18.37 15.12 -6.56
N ALA A 75 17.56 16.00 -5.94
CA ALA A 75 17.79 16.44 -4.57
C ALA A 75 17.37 15.35 -3.57
N ARG A 76 18.24 15.02 -2.64
CA ARG A 76 17.94 14.15 -1.49
C ARG A 76 17.57 15.00 -0.28
N THR A 77 16.72 14.48 0.59
CA THR A 77 16.35 15.17 1.84
C THR A 77 17.55 15.24 2.76
N LEU A 78 17.86 16.45 3.21
CA LEU A 78 18.88 16.71 4.22
C LEU A 78 18.20 17.08 5.52
N ILE A 79 18.56 16.37 6.59
CA ILE A 79 18.07 16.61 7.95
C ILE A 79 19.27 17.02 8.78
N LEU A 80 19.27 18.26 9.25
CA LEU A 80 20.36 18.84 10.02
C LEU A 80 19.92 18.97 11.48
N ASP A 81 20.37 18.06 12.31
CA ASP A 81 20.05 18.02 13.74
C ASP A 81 20.85 19.03 14.55
N SER A 82 20.34 19.41 15.73
CA SER A 82 21.03 20.33 16.65
C SER A 82 22.42 19.85 17.07
N GLY A 83 22.67 18.54 17.09
CA GLY A 83 23.98 17.94 17.36
C GLY A 83 25.02 18.15 16.26
N GLN A 84 24.60 18.47 15.04
CA GLN A 84 25.47 18.77 13.89
C GLN A 84 25.80 20.26 13.77
N ALA A 85 25.11 21.11 14.54
CA ALA A 85 25.33 22.55 14.55
C ALA A 85 26.51 22.94 15.42
N GLN A 86 27.26 23.94 14.99
CA GLN A 86 28.20 24.65 15.86
C GLN A 86 27.37 25.48 16.84
N ARG A 87 27.37 25.09 18.13
CA ARG A 87 26.62 25.76 19.20
C ARG A 87 27.53 26.71 19.96
N THR A 88 27.10 27.95 20.11
CA THR A 88 27.72 28.95 20.99
C THR A 88 26.64 29.49 21.93
N GLU A 89 27.01 29.72 23.20
CA GLU A 89 26.10 30.19 24.23
C GLU A 89 26.69 31.42 24.90
N GLU A 90 25.87 32.44 25.11
CA GLU A 90 26.22 33.71 25.71
C GLU A 90 25.18 34.11 26.74
N MET A 91 25.61 34.48 27.97
CA MET A 91 24.68 34.95 29.00
C MET A 91 24.27 36.42 28.73
N LEU A 92 22.96 36.66 28.72
CA LEU A 92 22.36 38.00 28.63
C LEU A 92 21.84 38.43 30.00
N GLY A 93 22.70 39.01 30.83
CA GLY A 93 22.35 39.34 32.22
C GLY A 93 22.38 38.10 33.12
N THR A 94 21.53 38.08 34.18
CA THR A 94 21.56 37.06 35.25
C THR A 94 20.79 35.77 34.91
N VAL A 95 19.84 35.81 34.01
CA VAL A 95 18.90 34.68 33.76
C VAL A 95 18.75 34.33 32.27
N ALA A 96 18.79 35.34 31.39
CA ALA A 96 18.57 35.10 30.00
C ALA A 96 19.84 34.57 29.31
N ARG A 97 19.66 33.64 28.38
CA ARG A 97 20.75 33.05 27.58
C ARG A 97 20.46 33.21 26.08
N ARG A 98 21.48 33.59 25.32
CA ARG A 98 21.46 33.55 23.88
C ARG A 98 22.20 32.34 23.40
N ILE A 99 21.51 31.44 22.67
CA ILE A 99 22.12 30.28 22.04
C ILE A 99 22.12 30.51 20.54
N LYS A 100 23.27 30.32 19.91
CA LYS A 100 23.43 30.44 18.46
C LYS A 100 23.80 29.07 17.90
N PHE A 101 23.00 28.58 16.96
CA PHE A 101 23.25 27.35 16.20
C PHE A 101 23.66 27.74 14.78
N ILE A 102 24.78 27.21 14.31
CA ILE A 102 25.26 27.44 12.95
C ILE A 102 25.29 26.09 12.23
N TYR A 103 24.44 25.94 11.23
CA TYR A 103 24.40 24.79 10.33
C TYR A 103 25.13 25.15 9.04
N ILE A 104 25.99 24.24 8.56
CA ILE A 104 26.67 24.37 7.25
C ILE A 104 26.38 23.04 6.52
N PHE A 105 25.84 23.13 5.33
CA PHE A 105 25.61 21.96 4.50
C PHE A 105 25.93 22.26 3.03
N ASP A 106 26.34 21.22 2.31
CA ASP A 106 26.68 21.31 0.90
C ASP A 106 25.50 20.88 0.04
N TYR A 107 25.09 21.72 -0.90
CA TYR A 107 24.00 21.43 -1.83
C TYR A 107 24.56 21.19 -3.23
N ASN A 108 24.46 19.93 -3.71
CA ASN A 108 25.10 19.46 -4.95
C ASN A 108 24.10 18.87 -5.95
N ALA A 109 22.77 19.15 -5.80
CA ALA A 109 21.74 18.69 -6.73
C ALA A 109 21.61 19.66 -7.93
N ASP A 110 21.09 19.13 -9.03
CA ASP A 110 20.81 19.91 -10.24
C ASP A 110 19.35 20.42 -10.29
N VAL A 111 18.57 20.10 -9.28
CA VAL A 111 17.16 20.50 -9.13
C VAL A 111 16.96 21.20 -7.79
N PHE A 112 15.98 22.08 -7.70
CA PHE A 112 15.64 22.74 -6.44
C PHE A 112 15.10 21.75 -5.40
N PRO A 113 15.28 22.01 -4.09
CA PRO A 113 14.57 21.26 -3.07
C PRO A 113 13.07 21.44 -3.23
N SER A 114 12.30 20.45 -2.76
CA SER A 114 10.84 20.49 -2.89
C SER A 114 10.18 21.44 -1.89
N GLU A 115 10.69 21.47 -0.67
CA GLU A 115 10.21 22.30 0.44
C GLU A 115 11.33 22.54 1.47
N LEU A 116 11.09 23.50 2.36
CA LEU A 116 11.98 23.81 3.48
C LEU A 116 11.19 23.87 4.79
N ALA A 117 11.75 23.32 5.87
CA ALA A 117 11.17 23.44 7.19
C ALA A 117 12.25 23.60 8.27
N ILE A 118 11.86 24.25 9.36
CA ILE A 118 12.62 24.26 10.60
C ILE A 118 11.71 23.73 11.71
N THR A 119 12.22 22.84 12.52
CA THR A 119 11.49 22.32 13.68
C THR A 119 12.18 22.72 14.95
N TYR A 120 11.41 22.90 16.01
CA TYR A 120 11.89 23.26 17.32
C TYR A 120 11.32 22.32 18.37
N LYS A 121 12.19 21.60 19.05
CA LYS A 121 11.84 20.94 20.31
C LYS A 121 12.24 21.88 21.44
N THR A 122 11.27 22.32 22.23
CA THR A 122 11.49 23.30 23.29
C THR A 122 10.95 22.78 24.60
N ASN A 123 11.69 23.10 25.68
CA ASN A 123 11.24 22.91 27.05
C ASN A 123 11.35 24.27 27.76
N PHE A 124 10.22 24.82 28.23
CA PHE A 124 10.15 26.06 29.04
C PHE A 124 8.86 26.07 29.85
N GLN A 125 8.82 26.84 30.93
CA GLN A 125 7.67 26.84 31.85
C GLN A 125 6.72 28.02 31.61
N LYS A 126 7.22 29.24 31.60
CA LYS A 126 6.40 30.48 31.57
C LYS A 126 6.75 31.42 30.42
N LYS A 127 8.04 31.58 30.12
CA LYS A 127 8.49 32.57 29.14
C LYS A 127 8.95 31.87 27.85
N PRO A 128 8.17 32.03 26.75
CA PRO A 128 8.52 31.38 25.49
C PRO A 128 9.81 31.93 24.91
N PRO A 129 10.66 31.06 24.32
CA PRO A 129 11.86 31.48 23.62
C PRO A 129 11.55 32.34 22.38
N LEU A 130 12.45 33.30 22.11
CA LEU A 130 12.43 34.10 20.89
C LEU A 130 13.52 33.56 19.96
N VAL A 131 13.15 33.27 18.71
CA VAL A 131 14.07 32.72 17.71
C VAL A 131 14.17 33.67 16.51
N GLU A 132 15.39 33.90 16.04
CA GLU A 132 15.71 34.63 14.81
C GLU A 132 16.51 33.68 13.91
N VAL A 133 16.12 33.59 12.62
CA VAL A 133 16.77 32.73 11.64
C VAL A 133 17.31 33.56 10.48
N ILE A 134 18.56 33.29 10.11
CA ILE A 134 19.26 33.92 8.97
C ILE A 134 19.77 32.80 8.06
N TRP A 135 19.44 32.89 6.79
CA TRP A 135 19.92 31.99 5.74
C TRP A 135 20.95 32.68 4.87
N ILE A 136 22.15 32.10 4.72
CA ILE A 136 23.24 32.63 3.90
C ILE A 136 23.48 31.62 2.78
N THR A 137 23.43 32.08 1.56
CA THR A 137 23.64 31.28 0.35
C THR A 137 25.13 31.17 0.01
N PRO A 138 25.55 30.24 -0.87
CA PRO A 138 26.98 30.09 -1.25
C PRO A 138 27.56 31.34 -1.91
N ASP A 139 26.75 32.15 -2.58
CA ASP A 139 27.11 33.43 -3.23
C ASP A 139 27.10 34.64 -2.27
N GLY A 140 26.84 34.39 -0.97
CA GLY A 140 26.92 35.41 0.08
C GLY A 140 25.65 36.24 0.29
N ARG A 141 24.52 35.95 -0.39
CA ARG A 141 23.25 36.62 -0.11
C ARG A 141 22.73 36.19 1.27
N GLU A 142 22.27 37.17 2.04
CA GLU A 142 21.67 36.94 3.36
C GLU A 142 20.17 37.19 3.34
N PHE A 143 19.41 36.24 3.85
CA PHE A 143 17.96 36.31 4.00
C PHE A 143 17.60 36.18 5.47
N SER A 144 16.96 37.22 6.03
CA SER A 144 16.37 37.15 7.38
C SER A 144 14.97 36.57 7.29
N LEU A 145 14.72 35.47 7.99
CA LEU A 145 13.41 34.82 8.06
C LEU A 145 12.49 35.47 9.12
N GLY A 146 12.98 36.55 9.76
CA GLY A 146 12.25 37.25 10.82
C GLY A 146 12.47 36.67 12.21
N ARG A 147 11.69 37.19 13.16
CA ARG A 147 11.71 36.77 14.56
C ARG A 147 10.38 36.10 14.90
N GLU A 148 10.46 34.94 15.52
CA GLU A 148 9.30 34.18 15.96
C GLU A 148 9.37 33.83 17.44
N THR A 149 8.25 34.00 18.15
CA THR A 149 8.11 33.54 19.54
C THR A 149 7.53 32.14 19.50
N LEU A 150 8.26 31.18 20.07
CA LEU A 150 7.85 29.78 20.07
C LEU A 150 6.69 29.55 21.04
N LYS A 151 5.68 28.82 20.60
CA LYS A 151 4.53 28.45 21.44
C LYS A 151 4.82 27.22 22.24
N GLN A 152 4.30 27.13 23.46
CA GLN A 152 4.36 25.90 24.25
C GLN A 152 3.40 24.87 23.67
N VAL A 153 3.95 23.74 23.20
CA VAL A 153 3.17 22.64 22.62
C VAL A 153 3.36 21.35 23.45
N GLY A 154 3.79 21.50 24.70
CA GLY A 154 4.20 20.39 25.57
C GLY A 154 5.44 19.68 25.01
N LEU A 155 5.44 18.34 24.99
CA LEU A 155 6.53 17.53 24.39
C LEU A 155 6.50 17.47 22.85
N ARG A 156 5.59 18.18 22.19
CA ARG A 156 5.44 18.13 20.73
C ARG A 156 6.43 19.07 20.05
N THR A 157 6.91 18.63 18.89
CA THR A 157 7.77 19.44 18.02
C THR A 157 6.96 20.55 17.34
N GLN A 158 7.38 21.80 17.45
CA GLN A 158 6.81 22.90 16.67
C GLN A 158 7.43 22.88 15.27
N TRP A 159 6.57 22.93 14.25
CA TRP A 159 6.97 22.91 12.85
C TRP A 159 6.75 24.28 12.22
N HIS A 160 7.79 24.85 11.66
CA HIS A 160 7.74 26.04 10.83
C HIS A 160 8.07 25.66 9.40
N MET A 161 7.03 25.51 8.57
CA MET A 161 7.15 25.20 7.14
C MET A 161 7.43 26.49 6.38
N LEU A 162 8.70 26.74 6.04
CA LEU A 162 9.13 27.98 5.36
C LEU A 162 8.47 28.13 3.98
N SER A 163 8.34 27.04 3.25
CA SER A 163 7.77 27.02 1.89
C SER A 163 6.32 27.44 1.79
N VAL A 164 5.54 27.36 2.89
CA VAL A 164 4.13 27.78 2.93
C VAL A 164 3.91 29.04 3.76
N ASP A 165 4.97 29.65 4.31
CA ASP A 165 4.90 30.89 5.06
C ASP A 165 4.67 32.07 4.09
N GLU A 166 3.43 32.55 4.03
CA GLU A 166 3.06 33.66 3.14
C GLU A 166 3.77 34.98 3.47
N LYS A 167 4.07 35.23 4.76
CA LYS A 167 4.79 36.45 5.17
C LYS A 167 6.20 36.42 4.64
N LEU A 168 6.88 35.29 4.82
CA LEU A 168 8.23 35.08 4.30
C LEU A 168 8.24 35.17 2.77
N ARG A 169 7.31 34.50 2.09
CA ARG A 169 7.20 34.51 0.61
C ARG A 169 7.03 35.92 0.05
N ARG A 170 6.21 36.75 0.72
CA ARG A 170 6.05 38.17 0.32
C ARG A 170 7.29 39.00 0.60
N ALA A 171 7.98 38.75 1.72
CA ALA A 171 9.18 39.48 2.09
C ALA A 171 10.36 39.22 1.15
N ILE A 172 10.52 37.97 0.68
CA ILE A 172 11.62 37.56 -0.21
C ILE A 172 11.24 37.57 -1.70
N GLY A 173 9.99 37.83 -2.04
CA GLY A 173 9.53 37.94 -3.42
C GLY A 173 9.29 36.60 -4.13
N GLY A 174 9.14 35.49 -3.43
CA GLY A 174 8.89 34.18 -4.03
C GLY A 174 8.93 33.00 -3.08
N ALA A 175 8.99 31.80 -3.62
CA ALA A 175 9.07 30.57 -2.85
C ALA A 175 10.47 30.38 -2.26
N PRO A 176 10.62 30.20 -0.91
CA PRO A 176 11.92 30.10 -0.25
C PRO A 176 12.83 29.01 -0.83
N GLU A 177 12.28 27.85 -1.17
CA GLU A 177 13.00 26.72 -1.77
C GLU A 177 13.58 27.05 -3.15
N LYS A 178 13.05 28.07 -3.85
CA LYS A 178 13.63 28.59 -5.09
C LYS A 178 14.59 29.75 -4.82
N ILE A 179 14.14 30.78 -4.09
CA ILE A 179 14.90 32.01 -3.88
C ILE A 179 16.25 31.76 -3.16
N PHE A 180 16.27 30.90 -2.14
CA PHE A 180 17.51 30.61 -1.39
C PHE A 180 18.50 29.76 -2.17
N PHE A 181 18.01 28.99 -3.16
CA PHE A 181 18.86 28.11 -3.96
C PHE A 181 19.09 28.60 -5.39
N MET A 182 18.39 29.61 -5.84
CA MET A 182 18.48 30.12 -7.21
C MET A 182 19.85 30.73 -7.50
N ASP A 183 20.46 30.31 -8.61
CA ASP A 183 21.65 30.96 -9.17
C ASP A 183 21.24 32.33 -9.78
N PRO A 184 21.85 33.46 -9.36
CA PRO A 184 21.54 34.78 -9.91
C PRO A 184 21.77 34.92 -11.42
N GLU A 185 22.75 34.19 -11.95
CA GLU A 185 23.10 34.22 -13.39
C GLU A 185 22.22 33.27 -14.20
N GLN A 186 21.78 32.16 -13.59
CA GLN A 186 20.95 31.13 -14.21
C GLN A 186 19.76 30.77 -13.31
N PRO A 187 18.67 31.56 -13.29
CA PRO A 187 17.56 31.39 -12.35
C PRO A 187 16.83 30.03 -12.41
N GLU A 188 16.99 29.28 -13.49
CA GLU A 188 16.43 27.95 -13.70
C GLU A 188 17.24 26.84 -13.00
N ARG A 189 18.41 27.15 -12.47
CA ARG A 189 19.30 26.19 -11.83
C ARG A 189 19.60 26.56 -10.39
N PRO A 190 19.76 25.57 -9.50
CA PRO A 190 20.17 25.85 -8.14
C PRO A 190 21.68 26.16 -8.09
N VAL A 191 22.05 27.11 -7.25
CA VAL A 191 23.45 27.41 -6.90
C VAL A 191 24.00 26.24 -6.06
N LYS A 192 25.11 25.67 -6.52
CA LYS A 192 25.79 24.59 -5.80
C LYS A 192 26.79 25.18 -4.80
N GLY A 193 26.97 24.53 -3.68
CA GLY A 193 27.94 24.89 -2.68
C GLY A 193 27.41 24.90 -1.27
N LYS A 194 28.18 25.57 -0.38
CA LYS A 194 27.89 25.54 1.06
C LYS A 194 26.88 26.61 1.46
N HIS A 195 25.69 26.18 1.86
CA HIS A 195 24.72 27.03 2.53
C HIS A 195 25.03 27.10 4.02
N LYS A 196 24.74 28.23 4.63
CA LYS A 196 24.91 28.45 6.08
C LYS A 196 23.59 28.97 6.67
N ILE A 197 23.12 28.34 7.74
CA ILE A 197 21.93 28.75 8.46
C ILE A 197 22.31 29.09 9.89
N ILE A 198 21.92 30.26 10.33
CA ILE A 198 22.17 30.76 11.68
C ILE A 198 20.84 30.87 12.40
N ILE A 199 20.65 30.10 13.48
CA ILE A 199 19.49 30.18 14.35
C ILE A 199 19.95 30.77 15.68
N LYS A 200 19.46 31.97 16.00
CA LYS A 200 19.71 32.65 17.28
C LYS A 200 18.46 32.49 18.15
N ALA A 201 18.58 31.81 19.27
CA ALA A 201 17.51 31.64 20.23
C ALA A 201 17.82 32.40 21.53
N ILE A 202 16.87 33.16 22.02
CA ILE A 202 16.93 33.82 23.35
C ILE A 202 16.00 33.06 24.28
N LEU A 203 16.60 32.45 25.31
CA LEU A 203 15.90 31.72 26.36
C LEU A 203 15.83 32.63 27.61
N PHE A 204 14.64 32.78 28.18
CA PHE A 204 14.38 33.66 29.30
C PHE A 204 14.32 32.96 30.64
N GLU A 205 14.48 31.65 30.69
CA GLU A 205 14.46 30.81 31.89
C GLU A 205 15.75 30.00 31.96
N PRO A 206 16.30 29.75 33.19
CA PRO A 206 17.56 29.01 33.34
C PRO A 206 17.48 27.58 32.84
N ASP A 207 16.33 26.91 33.04
CA ASP A 207 16.10 25.52 32.70
C ASP A 207 15.47 25.35 31.30
N ALA A 208 15.27 26.45 30.55
CA ALA A 208 14.72 26.36 29.22
C ALA A 208 15.74 25.77 28.26
N GLU A 209 15.28 24.85 27.41
CA GLU A 209 16.10 24.22 26.37
C GLU A 209 15.44 24.35 24.99
N ILE A 210 16.27 24.40 23.96
CA ILE A 210 15.83 24.40 22.58
C ILE A 210 16.74 23.50 21.72
N SER A 211 16.14 22.66 20.91
CA SER A 211 16.83 21.83 19.93
C SER A 211 16.19 22.06 18.56
N PRO A 212 16.77 22.98 17.75
CA PRO A 212 16.30 23.22 16.40
C PRO A 212 16.81 22.12 15.45
N GLN A 213 16.01 21.79 14.43
CA GLN A 213 16.37 20.91 13.33
C GLN A 213 15.96 21.58 12.03
N VAL A 214 16.84 21.59 11.03
CA VAL A 214 16.55 22.12 9.71
C VAL A 214 16.35 20.97 8.73
N ILE A 215 15.28 21.04 7.93
CA ILE A 215 14.95 20.04 6.94
C ILE A 215 14.88 20.69 5.57
N VAL A 216 15.76 20.26 4.66
CA VAL A 216 15.74 20.59 3.25
C VAL A 216 15.18 19.38 2.52
N TYR A 217 13.93 19.46 2.12
CA TYR A 217 13.25 18.32 1.49
C TYR A 217 13.73 18.10 0.07
N GLY A 218 14.09 16.86 -0.22
CA GLY A 218 14.50 16.45 -1.56
C GLY A 218 13.32 16.21 -2.49
N THR A 219 13.63 15.79 -3.71
CA THR A 219 12.66 15.37 -4.75
C THR A 219 12.61 13.86 -4.91
N VAL A 220 13.51 13.14 -4.23
CA VAL A 220 13.53 11.67 -4.19
C VAL A 220 13.58 11.15 -2.76
N HIS A 221 12.96 9.99 -2.53
CA HIS A 221 12.92 9.35 -1.22
C HIS A 221 12.72 7.83 -1.33
N GLY A 222 13.50 7.06 -0.57
CA GLY A 222 13.30 5.61 -0.42
C GLY A 222 13.30 4.83 -1.74
N MET A 223 12.86 3.58 -1.68
CA MET A 223 12.80 2.68 -2.84
C MET A 223 11.50 2.84 -3.65
N ALA A 224 10.41 3.29 -3.03
CA ALA A 224 9.09 3.43 -3.65
C ALA A 224 8.58 4.89 -3.70
N GLY A 225 9.36 5.85 -3.21
CA GLY A 225 8.93 7.24 -3.13
C GLY A 225 7.91 7.51 -2.03
N THR A 226 7.30 8.69 -2.09
CA THR A 226 6.31 9.15 -1.10
C THR A 226 5.05 9.67 -1.76
N ASP A 227 3.95 9.63 -1.01
CA ASP A 227 2.66 10.16 -1.44
C ASP A 227 2.42 11.63 -1.01
N HIS A 228 1.21 12.12 -1.25
CA HIS A 228 0.76 13.48 -0.90
C HIS A 228 0.70 13.74 0.62
N LEU A 229 0.63 12.70 1.46
CA LEU A 229 0.70 12.76 2.92
C LEU A 229 2.10 12.50 3.46
N ARG A 230 3.12 12.45 2.59
CA ARG A 230 4.54 12.14 2.90
C ARG A 230 4.78 10.71 3.37
N ARG A 231 3.75 9.81 3.24
CA ARG A 231 3.88 8.41 3.63
C ARG A 231 4.83 7.72 2.67
N ASP A 232 5.69 6.85 3.19
CA ASP A 232 6.51 5.97 2.37
C ASP A 232 5.60 4.92 1.70
N ILE A 233 5.56 4.94 0.37
CA ILE A 233 4.74 4.04 -0.44
C ILE A 233 5.15 2.58 -0.23
N MET A 234 6.43 2.31 0.12
CA MET A 234 6.92 0.97 0.39
C MET A 234 6.09 0.23 1.45
N VAL A 235 5.59 0.93 2.48
CA VAL A 235 4.74 0.31 3.51
C VAL A 235 3.48 -0.29 2.90
N ALA A 236 2.84 0.42 1.99
CA ALA A 236 1.63 -0.07 1.35
C ALA A 236 1.90 -1.10 0.23
N LEU A 237 3.02 -1.02 -0.45
CA LEU A 237 3.44 -2.06 -1.40
C LEU A 237 3.68 -3.40 -0.69
N LEU A 238 4.36 -3.37 0.45
CA LEU A 238 4.63 -4.55 1.26
C LEU A 238 3.34 -5.12 1.86
N TRP A 239 2.54 -4.30 2.54
CA TRP A 239 1.31 -4.73 3.21
C TRP A 239 0.16 -5.03 2.25
N GLY A 240 0.19 -4.49 1.05
CA GLY A 240 -0.75 -4.84 -0.01
C GLY A 240 -0.70 -6.32 -0.39
N ALA A 241 0.49 -6.97 -0.32
CA ALA A 241 0.63 -8.38 -0.64
C ALA A 241 -0.16 -9.32 0.29
N PRO A 242 0.02 -9.31 1.64
CA PRO A 242 -0.74 -10.18 2.52
C PRO A 242 -2.24 -9.89 2.47
N VAL A 243 -2.66 -8.63 2.31
CA VAL A 243 -4.08 -8.27 2.24
C VAL A 243 -4.71 -8.77 0.93
N ALA A 244 -4.10 -8.49 -0.22
CA ALA A 244 -4.60 -8.92 -1.52
C ALA A 244 -4.65 -10.45 -1.65
N LEU A 245 -3.57 -11.13 -1.22
CA LEU A 245 -3.52 -12.60 -1.27
C LEU A 245 -4.54 -13.24 -0.33
N SER A 246 -4.67 -12.75 0.91
CA SER A 246 -5.65 -13.30 1.87
C SER A 246 -7.08 -13.07 1.39
N PHE A 247 -7.40 -11.87 0.87
CA PHE A 247 -8.73 -11.58 0.33
C PHE A 247 -9.03 -12.46 -0.89
N GLY A 248 -8.14 -12.51 -1.87
CA GLY A 248 -8.32 -13.29 -3.09
C GLY A 248 -8.46 -14.79 -2.83
N LEU A 249 -7.60 -15.35 -1.97
CA LEU A 249 -7.66 -16.76 -1.58
C LEU A 249 -8.92 -17.08 -0.78
N ALA A 250 -9.28 -16.27 0.21
CA ALA A 250 -10.48 -16.48 1.02
C ALA A 250 -11.77 -16.38 0.19
N ALA A 251 -11.86 -15.37 -0.71
CA ALA A 251 -12.99 -15.20 -1.60
C ALA A 251 -13.14 -16.37 -2.56
N SER A 252 -12.03 -16.77 -3.22
CA SER A 252 -12.03 -17.90 -4.16
C SER A 252 -12.38 -19.21 -3.46
N PHE A 253 -11.72 -19.49 -2.34
CA PHE A 253 -11.94 -20.72 -1.56
C PHE A 253 -13.39 -20.81 -1.07
N GLY A 254 -13.90 -19.74 -0.46
CA GLY A 254 -15.28 -19.70 0.04
C GLY A 254 -16.31 -19.90 -1.08
N THR A 255 -16.14 -19.19 -2.20
CA THR A 255 -17.05 -19.30 -3.34
C THR A 255 -17.02 -20.70 -3.97
N VAL A 256 -15.84 -21.27 -4.20
CA VAL A 256 -15.72 -22.60 -4.82
C VAL A 256 -16.30 -23.68 -3.90
N ILE A 257 -16.01 -23.64 -2.60
CA ILE A 257 -16.54 -24.63 -1.64
C ILE A 257 -18.07 -24.56 -1.56
N THR A 258 -18.64 -23.37 -1.42
CA THR A 258 -20.09 -23.22 -1.37
C THR A 258 -20.74 -23.71 -2.65
N SER A 259 -20.20 -23.33 -3.81
CA SER A 259 -20.69 -23.78 -5.12
C SER A 259 -20.62 -25.30 -5.29
N ILE A 260 -19.55 -25.96 -4.82
CA ILE A 260 -19.41 -27.43 -4.85
C ILE A 260 -20.50 -28.10 -4.00
N ILE A 261 -20.70 -27.61 -2.78
CA ILE A 261 -21.68 -28.18 -1.85
C ILE A 261 -23.08 -28.08 -2.42
N PHE A 262 -23.49 -26.89 -2.88
CA PHE A 262 -24.82 -26.67 -3.43
C PHE A 262 -25.02 -27.42 -4.75
N ALA A 263 -24.02 -27.50 -5.60
CA ALA A 263 -24.06 -28.30 -6.83
C ALA A 263 -24.23 -29.81 -6.54
N ALA A 264 -23.51 -30.33 -5.55
CA ALA A 264 -23.61 -31.74 -5.15
C ALA A 264 -24.98 -32.07 -4.56
N ILE A 265 -25.52 -31.18 -3.69
CA ILE A 265 -26.86 -31.31 -3.13
C ILE A 265 -27.93 -31.29 -4.23
N SER A 266 -27.85 -30.31 -5.14
CA SER A 266 -28.73 -30.15 -6.29
C SER A 266 -28.74 -31.43 -7.15
N ALA A 267 -27.56 -31.92 -7.56
CA ALA A 267 -27.43 -33.13 -8.37
C ALA A 267 -27.92 -34.40 -7.64
N TRP A 268 -27.62 -34.50 -6.35
CA TRP A 268 -27.96 -35.70 -5.58
C TRP A 268 -29.46 -35.84 -5.33
N PHE A 269 -30.10 -34.82 -4.74
CA PHE A 269 -31.51 -34.91 -4.37
C PHE A 269 -32.41 -34.78 -5.57
N GLY A 270 -32.09 -33.95 -6.56
CA GLY A 270 -32.93 -33.72 -7.71
C GLY A 270 -34.29 -33.09 -7.36
N GLY A 271 -35.30 -33.23 -8.25
CA GLY A 271 -36.69 -32.81 -8.01
C GLY A 271 -36.81 -31.35 -7.57
N MET A 272 -37.62 -31.11 -6.50
CA MET A 272 -37.87 -29.75 -6.00
C MET A 272 -36.59 -29.05 -5.48
N VAL A 273 -35.67 -29.79 -4.82
CA VAL A 273 -34.40 -29.22 -4.29
C VAL A 273 -33.56 -28.68 -5.43
N ASP A 274 -33.43 -29.48 -6.48
CA ASP A 274 -32.70 -29.07 -7.68
C ASP A 274 -33.34 -27.85 -8.34
N THR A 275 -34.68 -27.91 -8.56
CA THR A 275 -35.39 -26.81 -9.19
C THR A 275 -35.23 -25.51 -8.40
N LEU A 276 -35.36 -25.55 -7.07
CA LEU A 276 -35.20 -24.39 -6.21
C LEU A 276 -33.81 -23.82 -6.31
N LEU A 277 -32.76 -24.66 -6.18
CA LEU A 277 -31.36 -24.21 -6.24
C LEU A 277 -31.04 -23.64 -7.63
N GLN A 278 -31.54 -24.23 -8.72
CA GLN A 278 -31.34 -23.69 -10.08
C GLN A 278 -32.05 -22.33 -10.25
N ARG A 279 -33.25 -22.15 -9.72
CA ARG A 279 -33.95 -20.85 -9.76
C ARG A 279 -33.22 -19.77 -8.97
N LEU A 280 -32.75 -20.12 -7.78
CA LEU A 280 -31.93 -19.18 -7.00
C LEU A 280 -30.63 -18.81 -7.72
N THR A 281 -29.98 -19.79 -8.39
CA THR A 281 -28.80 -19.52 -9.23
C THR A 281 -29.12 -18.58 -10.38
N GLU A 282 -30.27 -18.75 -11.05
CA GLU A 282 -30.74 -17.87 -12.13
C GLU A 282 -30.98 -16.45 -11.65
N ILE A 283 -31.64 -16.28 -10.51
CA ILE A 283 -31.86 -14.97 -9.88
C ILE A 283 -30.49 -14.32 -9.59
N ARG A 284 -29.56 -15.08 -9.00
CA ARG A 284 -28.22 -14.58 -8.66
C ARG A 284 -27.44 -14.14 -9.90
N MET A 285 -27.56 -14.81 -11.04
CA MET A 285 -26.88 -14.45 -12.28
C MET A 285 -27.33 -13.09 -12.84
N VAL A 286 -28.57 -12.67 -12.56
CA VAL A 286 -29.10 -11.37 -12.98
C VAL A 286 -28.66 -10.25 -12.03
N LEU A 287 -28.38 -10.57 -10.76
CA LEU A 287 -28.00 -9.57 -9.76
C LEU A 287 -26.57 -9.03 -10.02
N PRO A 288 -26.41 -7.72 -10.19
CA PRO A 288 -25.11 -7.13 -10.44
C PRO A 288 -24.29 -7.08 -9.15
N THR A 289 -23.20 -7.86 -9.09
CA THR A 289 -22.35 -7.97 -7.89
C THR A 289 -21.72 -6.64 -7.48
N LEU A 290 -21.12 -5.92 -8.43
CA LEU A 290 -20.39 -4.70 -8.15
C LEU A 290 -21.27 -3.59 -7.53
N PRO A 291 -22.46 -3.26 -8.08
CA PRO A 291 -23.38 -2.31 -7.47
C PRO A 291 -23.82 -2.69 -6.04
N ILE A 292 -24.04 -3.97 -5.77
CA ILE A 292 -24.41 -4.42 -4.42
C ILE A 292 -23.26 -4.20 -3.44
N LEU A 293 -22.01 -4.55 -3.82
CA LEU A 293 -20.84 -4.31 -2.99
C LEU A 293 -20.60 -2.81 -2.76
N ILE A 294 -20.85 -1.97 -3.78
CA ILE A 294 -20.80 -0.51 -3.65
C ILE A 294 -21.84 -0.03 -2.61
N MET A 295 -23.07 -0.50 -2.69
CA MET A 295 -24.10 -0.14 -1.72
C MET A 295 -23.71 -0.55 -0.29
N VAL A 296 -23.20 -1.76 -0.11
CA VAL A 296 -22.73 -2.24 1.21
C VAL A 296 -21.56 -1.37 1.71
N GLY A 297 -20.60 -1.07 0.86
CA GLY A 297 -19.47 -0.22 1.21
C GLY A 297 -19.85 1.21 1.59
N LEU A 298 -20.89 1.78 0.95
CA LEU A 298 -21.35 3.14 1.22
C LEU A 298 -22.26 3.22 2.44
N PHE A 299 -23.19 2.26 2.63
CA PHE A 299 -24.24 2.36 3.64
C PHE A 299 -23.95 1.58 4.93
N TYR A 300 -23.06 0.56 4.89
CA TYR A 300 -22.78 -0.27 6.06
C TYR A 300 -21.33 -0.17 6.53
N SER A 301 -20.37 -0.60 5.71
CA SER A 301 -18.96 -0.62 6.13
C SER A 301 -18.02 -0.68 4.94
N LYS A 302 -16.97 0.14 4.97
CA LYS A 302 -15.84 0.09 4.03
C LYS A 302 -14.77 -0.94 4.42
N SER A 303 -14.98 -1.71 5.50
CA SER A 303 -14.04 -2.74 5.90
C SER A 303 -13.94 -3.82 4.82
N ILE A 304 -12.73 -4.19 4.47
CA ILE A 304 -12.45 -5.25 3.49
C ILE A 304 -13.09 -6.59 3.90
N TRP A 305 -13.18 -6.86 5.20
CA TRP A 305 -13.80 -8.07 5.74
C TRP A 305 -15.32 -8.07 5.59
N ALA A 306 -15.98 -6.92 5.73
CA ALA A 306 -17.40 -6.79 5.48
C ALA A 306 -17.73 -6.99 4.00
N ILE A 307 -16.90 -6.45 3.11
CA ILE A 307 -17.00 -6.64 1.66
C ILE A 307 -16.79 -8.12 1.31
N LEU A 308 -15.79 -8.78 1.90
CA LEU A 308 -15.53 -10.20 1.71
C LEU A 308 -16.74 -11.06 2.17
N ALA A 309 -17.26 -10.79 3.36
CA ALA A 309 -18.44 -11.52 3.87
C ALA A 309 -19.65 -11.36 2.94
N THR A 310 -19.93 -10.14 2.47
CA THR A 310 -21.00 -9.87 1.52
C THR A 310 -20.76 -10.60 0.20
N LEU A 311 -19.54 -10.58 -0.33
CA LEU A 311 -19.17 -11.29 -1.54
C LEU A 311 -19.40 -12.79 -1.40
N LEU A 312 -19.00 -13.39 -0.28
CA LEU A 312 -19.21 -14.81 0.00
C LEU A 312 -20.70 -15.14 0.08
N VAL A 313 -21.50 -14.32 0.77
CA VAL A 313 -22.96 -14.51 0.83
C VAL A 313 -23.60 -14.43 -0.56
N LEU A 314 -23.24 -13.45 -1.36
CA LEU A 314 -23.73 -13.31 -2.73
C LEU A 314 -23.33 -14.50 -3.60
N ASN A 315 -22.14 -15.05 -3.42
CA ASN A 315 -21.59 -16.12 -4.25
C ASN A 315 -21.87 -17.53 -3.70
N ILE A 316 -22.69 -17.67 -2.65
CA ILE A 316 -23.14 -19.00 -2.15
C ILE A 316 -23.76 -19.83 -3.28
N ILE A 317 -24.53 -19.20 -4.14
CA ILE A 317 -25.22 -19.83 -5.27
C ILE A 317 -24.84 -19.07 -6.56
N GLU A 318 -23.62 -19.25 -7.03
CA GLU A 318 -23.08 -18.60 -8.23
C GLU A 318 -23.31 -19.47 -9.48
N SER A 319 -23.08 -18.90 -10.66
CA SER A 319 -23.18 -19.57 -11.98
C SER A 319 -22.39 -20.89 -12.07
N SER A 320 -21.26 -20.99 -11.37
CA SER A 320 -20.44 -22.19 -11.25
C SER A 320 -21.19 -23.40 -10.70
N VAL A 321 -22.24 -23.18 -9.90
CA VAL A 321 -23.12 -24.25 -9.39
C VAL A 321 -23.72 -25.06 -10.55
N LYS A 322 -24.11 -24.42 -11.67
CA LYS A 322 -24.67 -25.11 -12.83
C LYS A 322 -23.63 -26.03 -13.50
N THR A 323 -22.43 -25.55 -13.66
CA THR A 323 -21.31 -26.31 -14.26
C THR A 323 -20.93 -27.51 -13.37
N TYR A 324 -20.75 -27.27 -12.06
CA TYR A 324 -20.40 -28.32 -11.12
C TYR A 324 -21.52 -29.36 -10.95
N ARG A 325 -22.80 -28.91 -10.98
CA ARG A 325 -23.94 -29.79 -10.99
C ARG A 325 -23.92 -30.80 -12.17
N ALA A 326 -23.54 -30.32 -13.37
CA ALA A 326 -23.42 -31.20 -14.54
C ALA A 326 -22.36 -32.29 -14.33
N MET A 327 -21.24 -31.95 -13.73
CA MET A 327 -20.19 -32.94 -13.35
C MET A 327 -20.71 -33.93 -12.31
N PHE A 328 -21.42 -33.49 -11.27
CA PHE A 328 -21.99 -34.37 -10.26
C PHE A 328 -23.10 -35.29 -10.80
N LEU A 329 -23.89 -34.84 -11.79
CA LEU A 329 -24.86 -35.70 -12.45
C LEU A 329 -24.22 -36.84 -13.25
N GLN A 330 -23.06 -36.64 -13.84
CA GLN A 330 -22.28 -37.70 -14.50
C GLN A 330 -21.78 -38.72 -13.49
N GLU A 331 -21.24 -38.28 -12.36
CA GLU A 331 -20.69 -39.14 -11.32
C GLU A 331 -21.78 -39.85 -10.49
N LYS A 332 -22.99 -39.32 -10.40
CA LYS A 332 -24.10 -39.86 -9.58
C LYS A 332 -24.48 -41.28 -9.95
N ASN A 333 -24.36 -41.63 -11.22
CA ASN A 333 -24.72 -42.93 -11.78
C ASN A 333 -23.52 -43.87 -11.92
N ALA A 334 -22.36 -43.54 -11.34
CA ALA A 334 -21.19 -44.37 -11.40
C ALA A 334 -21.34 -45.65 -10.54
N PRO A 335 -20.76 -46.80 -10.97
CA PRO A 335 -20.95 -48.08 -10.30
C PRO A 335 -20.52 -48.09 -8.82
N TYR A 336 -19.53 -47.27 -8.44
CA TYR A 336 -19.09 -47.15 -7.05
C TYR A 336 -20.15 -46.49 -6.14
N ILE A 337 -21.01 -45.63 -6.71
CA ILE A 337 -22.11 -45.00 -5.97
C ILE A 337 -23.23 -46.03 -5.72
N GLU A 338 -23.54 -46.87 -6.72
CA GLU A 338 -24.49 -47.93 -6.58
C GLU A 338 -24.03 -48.96 -5.52
N ALA A 339 -22.77 -49.32 -5.55
CA ALA A 339 -22.16 -50.17 -4.53
C ALA A 339 -22.27 -49.52 -3.13
N ALA A 340 -21.97 -48.25 -2.99
CA ALA A 340 -22.10 -47.56 -1.70
C ALA A 340 -23.54 -47.55 -1.18
N ARG A 341 -24.54 -47.40 -2.06
CA ARG A 341 -25.98 -47.48 -1.71
C ARG A 341 -26.30 -48.93 -1.26
N SER A 342 -25.85 -49.96 -1.96
CA SER A 342 -26.12 -51.35 -1.62
C SER A 342 -25.54 -51.72 -0.27
N TYR A 343 -24.42 -51.10 0.14
CA TYR A 343 -23.87 -51.24 1.49
C TYR A 343 -24.52 -50.32 2.54
N GLY A 344 -25.65 -49.68 2.21
CA GLY A 344 -26.45 -48.90 3.17
C GLY A 344 -25.87 -47.49 3.46
N ALA A 345 -25.05 -46.92 2.60
CA ALA A 345 -24.53 -45.55 2.79
C ALA A 345 -25.66 -44.53 2.62
N GLY A 346 -25.88 -43.68 3.64
CA GLY A 346 -26.84 -42.59 3.59
C GLY A 346 -26.39 -41.47 2.66
N SER A 347 -27.35 -40.63 2.20
CA SER A 347 -27.16 -39.55 1.23
C SER A 347 -26.03 -38.58 1.59
N ILE A 348 -25.95 -38.13 2.84
CA ILE A 348 -24.88 -37.21 3.30
C ILE A 348 -23.52 -37.86 3.17
N ARG A 349 -23.38 -39.14 3.57
CA ARG A 349 -22.14 -39.92 3.43
C ARG A 349 -21.72 -40.02 1.95
N ILE A 350 -22.69 -40.27 1.05
CA ILE A 350 -22.41 -40.39 -0.39
C ILE A 350 -21.94 -39.06 -0.95
N ILE A 351 -22.60 -37.96 -0.65
CA ILE A 351 -22.22 -36.62 -1.11
C ILE A 351 -20.79 -36.26 -0.66
N PHE A 352 -20.53 -36.29 0.65
CA PHE A 352 -19.25 -35.77 1.19
C PHE A 352 -18.07 -36.74 1.08
N ARG A 353 -18.32 -38.07 1.06
CA ARG A 353 -17.22 -39.06 1.08
C ARG A 353 -16.94 -39.69 -0.28
N TYR A 354 -17.90 -39.65 -1.21
CA TYR A 354 -17.75 -40.29 -2.50
C TYR A 354 -17.87 -39.31 -3.68
N LEU A 355 -18.90 -38.45 -3.72
CA LEU A 355 -19.12 -37.55 -4.84
C LEU A 355 -18.15 -36.36 -4.83
N ILE A 356 -18.15 -35.56 -3.75
CA ILE A 356 -17.32 -34.37 -3.69
C ILE A 356 -15.81 -34.67 -3.89
N PRO A 357 -15.21 -35.64 -3.19
CA PRO A 357 -13.78 -35.93 -3.37
C PRO A 357 -13.40 -36.38 -4.79
N ARG A 358 -14.33 -36.94 -5.54
CA ARG A 358 -14.11 -37.36 -6.92
C ARG A 358 -14.05 -36.18 -7.90
N VAL A 359 -14.86 -35.16 -7.65
CA VAL A 359 -14.97 -33.97 -8.51
C VAL A 359 -13.96 -32.88 -8.14
N VAL A 360 -13.59 -32.76 -6.85
CA VAL A 360 -12.66 -31.72 -6.35
C VAL A 360 -11.39 -31.57 -7.16
N PRO A 361 -10.66 -32.63 -7.59
CA PRO A 361 -9.43 -32.47 -8.36
C PRO A 361 -9.61 -31.66 -9.64
N TRP A 362 -10.77 -31.78 -10.31
CA TRP A 362 -11.12 -31.05 -11.52
C TRP A 362 -11.42 -29.56 -11.27
N LEU A 363 -11.71 -29.21 -10.00
CA LEU A 363 -12.08 -27.86 -9.60
C LEU A 363 -10.88 -27.06 -9.03
N ILE A 364 -9.74 -27.71 -8.77
CA ILE A 364 -8.53 -27.03 -8.29
C ILE A 364 -8.06 -25.94 -9.27
N PRO A 365 -8.03 -26.17 -10.60
CA PRO A 365 -7.70 -25.11 -11.54
C PRO A 365 -8.65 -23.91 -11.46
N SER A 366 -9.96 -24.17 -11.37
CA SER A 366 -10.98 -23.11 -11.26
C SER A 366 -10.79 -22.27 -10.00
N PHE A 367 -10.44 -22.87 -8.87
CA PHE A 367 -10.09 -22.18 -7.63
C PHE A 367 -8.89 -21.24 -7.84
N VAL A 368 -7.80 -21.75 -8.42
CA VAL A 368 -6.58 -20.96 -8.63
C VAL A 368 -6.81 -19.80 -9.60
N LEU A 369 -7.55 -20.06 -10.69
CA LEU A 369 -7.88 -19.05 -11.69
C LEU A 369 -8.85 -17.97 -11.20
N ALA A 370 -9.66 -18.25 -10.17
CA ALA A 370 -10.57 -17.28 -9.58
C ALA A 370 -9.87 -16.26 -8.66
N VAL A 371 -8.72 -16.60 -8.07
CA VAL A 371 -8.00 -15.72 -7.12
C VAL A 371 -7.70 -14.34 -7.70
N PRO A 372 -7.12 -14.20 -8.91
CA PRO A 372 -6.86 -12.89 -9.50
C PRO A 372 -8.11 -12.03 -9.65
N SER A 373 -9.22 -12.64 -10.05
CA SER A 373 -10.48 -11.91 -10.23
C SER A 373 -10.95 -11.22 -8.95
N TYR A 374 -10.77 -11.87 -7.81
CA TYR A 374 -11.11 -11.28 -6.52
C TYR A 374 -10.10 -10.26 -6.03
N VAL A 375 -8.80 -10.47 -6.29
CA VAL A 375 -7.77 -9.46 -6.02
C VAL A 375 -8.02 -8.18 -6.82
N PHE A 376 -8.34 -8.30 -8.11
CA PHE A 376 -8.69 -7.15 -8.94
C PHE A 376 -10.03 -6.51 -8.54
N LEU A 377 -10.99 -7.31 -8.05
CA LEU A 377 -12.25 -6.78 -7.53
C LEU A 377 -12.02 -5.88 -6.31
N GLU A 378 -11.19 -6.30 -5.35
CA GLU A 378 -10.80 -5.47 -4.20
C GLU A 378 -10.16 -4.16 -4.65
N ALA A 379 -9.17 -4.25 -5.55
CA ALA A 379 -8.50 -3.06 -6.07
C ALA A 379 -9.47 -2.12 -6.80
N SER A 380 -10.42 -2.65 -7.58
CA SER A 380 -11.44 -1.87 -8.29
C SER A 380 -12.39 -1.15 -7.32
N LEU A 381 -12.86 -1.85 -6.28
CA LEU A 381 -13.69 -1.25 -5.22
C LEU A 381 -12.92 -0.15 -4.48
N SER A 382 -11.66 -0.37 -4.20
CA SER A 382 -10.79 0.63 -3.56
C SER A 382 -10.63 1.88 -4.43
N VAL A 383 -10.42 1.75 -5.75
CA VAL A 383 -10.33 2.88 -6.69
C VAL A 383 -11.67 3.65 -6.77
N LEU A 384 -12.79 2.95 -6.63
CA LEU A 384 -14.12 3.57 -6.54
C LEU A 384 -14.41 4.26 -5.18
N GLY A 385 -13.41 4.35 -4.30
CA GLY A 385 -13.52 5.03 -3.00
C GLY A 385 -14.07 4.16 -1.87
N LEU A 386 -14.17 2.86 -2.07
CA LEU A 386 -14.65 1.88 -1.09
C LEU A 386 -13.50 1.08 -0.45
N GLY A 387 -12.26 1.46 -0.70
CA GLY A 387 -11.09 0.86 -0.06
C GLY A 387 -11.14 1.01 1.45
N ASP A 388 -10.62 0.00 2.14
CA ASP A 388 -10.51 0.02 3.60
C ASP A 388 -9.71 1.24 4.05
N PRO A 389 -10.26 2.11 4.91
CA PRO A 389 -9.58 3.33 5.33
C PRO A 389 -8.40 3.06 6.28
N VAL A 390 -8.30 1.85 6.79
CA VAL A 390 -7.35 1.46 7.85
C VAL A 390 -6.16 0.72 7.28
N LEU A 391 -6.39 -0.12 6.27
CA LEU A 391 -5.37 -1.01 5.72
C LEU A 391 -4.64 -0.40 4.51
N PRO A 392 -3.31 -0.48 4.48
CA PRO A 392 -2.53 -0.15 3.29
C PRO A 392 -2.67 -1.27 2.26
N THR A 393 -3.54 -1.09 1.24
CA THR A 393 -3.71 -2.03 0.13
C THR A 393 -3.20 -1.43 -1.18
N TRP A 394 -2.89 -2.28 -2.16
CA TRP A 394 -2.53 -1.82 -3.50
C TRP A 394 -3.66 -1.03 -4.15
N GLY A 395 -4.91 -1.47 -3.95
CA GLY A 395 -6.09 -0.76 -4.42
C GLY A 395 -6.23 0.62 -3.80
N LYS A 396 -5.93 0.76 -2.50
CA LYS A 396 -5.96 2.05 -1.81
C LYS A 396 -4.87 3.00 -2.31
N LEU A 397 -3.67 2.50 -2.61
CA LEU A 397 -2.62 3.31 -3.27
C LEU A 397 -3.08 3.86 -4.60
N LEU A 398 -3.68 3.02 -5.45
CA LEU A 398 -4.22 3.44 -6.75
C LEU A 398 -5.35 4.46 -6.59
N SER A 399 -6.23 4.27 -5.61
CA SER A 399 -7.31 5.20 -5.27
C SER A 399 -6.77 6.58 -4.88
N ASP A 400 -5.78 6.62 -3.98
CA ASP A 400 -5.13 7.86 -3.54
C ASP A 400 -4.41 8.55 -4.72
N ALA A 401 -3.67 7.79 -5.54
CA ALA A 401 -3.01 8.29 -6.73
C ALA A 401 -4.00 8.88 -7.75
N TYR A 402 -5.11 8.19 -8.00
CA TYR A 402 -6.17 8.68 -8.88
C TYR A 402 -6.79 9.98 -8.36
N SER A 403 -7.18 10.01 -7.10
CA SER A 403 -7.82 11.19 -6.49
C SER A 403 -6.91 12.42 -6.46
N GLN A 404 -5.59 12.22 -6.37
CA GLN A 404 -4.58 13.27 -6.40
C GLN A 404 -4.11 13.64 -7.81
N GLY A 405 -4.63 12.97 -8.85
CA GLY A 405 -4.23 13.21 -10.24
C GLY A 405 -2.76 12.89 -10.50
N ALA A 406 -2.23 11.84 -9.88
CA ALA A 406 -0.81 11.49 -9.91
C ALA A 406 -0.25 11.33 -11.34
N LEU A 407 -1.01 10.70 -12.25
CA LEU A 407 -0.60 10.54 -13.65
C LEU A 407 -0.45 11.87 -14.38
N TYR A 408 -1.39 12.82 -14.18
CA TYR A 408 -1.34 14.14 -14.80
C TYR A 408 -0.19 15.01 -14.27
N ARG A 409 0.23 14.75 -13.02
CA ARG A 409 1.34 15.45 -12.36
C ARG A 409 2.71 14.79 -12.61
N GLY A 410 2.75 13.66 -13.33
CA GLY A 410 3.99 12.92 -13.62
C GLY A 410 4.49 12.02 -12.49
N TYR A 411 3.67 11.75 -11.46
CA TYR A 411 4.02 10.84 -10.37
C TYR A 411 3.73 9.39 -10.75
N TYR A 412 4.34 8.92 -11.83
CA TYR A 412 4.09 7.60 -12.44
C TYR A 412 4.38 6.43 -11.48
N TYR A 413 5.43 6.54 -10.65
CA TYR A 413 5.80 5.53 -9.67
C TYR A 413 4.63 5.15 -8.76
N TRP A 414 3.84 6.14 -8.31
CA TRP A 414 2.72 5.95 -7.40
C TRP A 414 1.58 5.09 -7.98
N VAL A 415 1.48 5.00 -9.31
CA VAL A 415 0.51 4.16 -10.02
C VAL A 415 1.14 2.87 -10.51
N LEU A 416 2.34 2.96 -11.12
CA LEU A 416 2.95 1.81 -11.79
C LEU A 416 3.41 0.73 -10.80
N GLU A 417 3.91 1.09 -9.62
CA GLU A 417 4.39 0.13 -8.63
C GLU A 417 3.27 -0.80 -8.11
N PRO A 418 2.14 -0.30 -7.58
CA PRO A 418 1.04 -1.17 -7.16
C PRO A 418 0.37 -1.88 -8.34
N ALA A 419 0.26 -1.25 -9.50
CA ALA A 419 -0.29 -1.88 -10.71
C ALA A 419 0.58 -3.06 -11.18
N PHE A 420 1.91 -2.93 -11.12
CA PHE A 420 2.83 -4.01 -11.44
C PHE A 420 2.66 -5.20 -10.49
N LEU A 421 2.53 -4.98 -9.19
CA LEU A 421 2.31 -6.07 -8.21
C LEU A 421 0.95 -6.75 -8.40
N LEU A 422 -0.11 -5.98 -8.71
CA LEU A 422 -1.41 -6.52 -9.11
C LEU A 422 -1.31 -7.38 -10.37
N MET A 423 -0.68 -6.87 -11.42
CA MET A 423 -0.45 -7.60 -12.66
C MET A 423 0.36 -8.88 -12.41
N LEU A 424 1.41 -8.79 -11.61
CA LEU A 424 2.27 -9.93 -11.26
C LEU A 424 1.47 -11.00 -10.50
N SER A 425 0.58 -10.61 -9.58
CA SER A 425 -0.30 -11.55 -8.88
C SER A 425 -1.24 -12.27 -9.86
N GLY A 426 -1.88 -11.52 -10.75
CA GLY A 426 -2.75 -12.07 -11.79
C GLY A 426 -2.01 -13.06 -12.68
N PHE A 427 -0.83 -12.68 -13.14
CA PHE A 427 -0.02 -13.50 -14.03
C PHE A 427 0.46 -14.79 -13.34
N GLY A 428 0.94 -14.70 -12.08
CA GLY A 428 1.40 -15.85 -11.32
C GLY A 428 0.32 -16.91 -11.10
N PHE A 429 -0.86 -16.50 -10.64
CA PHE A 429 -1.99 -17.42 -10.45
C PHE A 429 -2.50 -18.00 -11.78
N THR A 430 -2.56 -17.19 -12.83
CA THR A 430 -3.01 -17.64 -14.17
C THR A 430 -2.09 -18.70 -14.76
N LEU A 431 -0.77 -18.53 -14.68
CA LEU A 431 0.21 -19.52 -15.15
C LEU A 431 0.08 -20.86 -14.44
N ILE A 432 -0.11 -20.82 -13.11
CA ILE A 432 -0.31 -22.05 -12.33
C ILE A 432 -1.66 -22.66 -12.63
N GLY A 433 -2.73 -21.87 -12.70
CA GLY A 433 -4.09 -22.33 -12.94
C GLY A 433 -4.24 -23.05 -14.28
N TYR A 434 -3.72 -22.48 -15.37
CA TYR A 434 -3.73 -23.14 -16.67
C TYR A 434 -2.88 -24.40 -16.71
N THR A 435 -1.75 -24.43 -16.00
CA THR A 435 -0.94 -25.67 -15.94
C THR A 435 -1.66 -26.75 -15.15
N LEU A 436 -2.33 -26.40 -14.04
CA LEU A 436 -3.15 -27.32 -13.28
C LEU A 436 -4.33 -27.86 -14.09
N ASP A 437 -4.98 -26.99 -14.88
CA ASP A 437 -6.05 -27.44 -15.79
C ASP A 437 -5.54 -28.47 -16.78
N ARG A 438 -4.36 -28.26 -17.36
CA ARG A 438 -3.71 -29.23 -18.26
C ARG A 438 -3.38 -30.55 -17.57
N ILE A 439 -2.98 -30.53 -16.31
CA ILE A 439 -2.64 -31.73 -15.53
C ILE A 439 -3.90 -32.52 -15.17
N PHE A 440 -4.96 -31.84 -14.72
CA PHE A 440 -6.18 -32.48 -14.24
C PHE A 440 -7.19 -32.81 -15.35
N ASN A 441 -7.12 -32.14 -16.51
CA ASN A 441 -8.01 -32.37 -17.64
C ASN A 441 -7.37 -33.33 -18.67
N PRO A 442 -7.81 -34.62 -18.74
CA PRO A 442 -7.20 -35.58 -19.64
C PRO A 442 -7.30 -35.20 -21.11
N LYS A 443 -8.35 -34.48 -21.49
CA LYS A 443 -8.56 -34.04 -22.89
C LYS A 443 -7.50 -33.02 -23.36
N LEU A 444 -6.81 -32.35 -22.44
CA LEU A 444 -5.75 -31.38 -22.74
C LEU A 444 -4.33 -31.99 -22.69
N ARG A 445 -4.22 -33.26 -22.27
CA ARG A 445 -2.93 -33.99 -22.25
C ARG A 445 -2.47 -34.47 -23.62
N GLU A 446 -3.39 -34.60 -24.58
CA GLU A 446 -3.12 -35.17 -25.90
C GLU A 446 -2.78 -34.09 -26.98
N ILE A 447 -2.70 -32.82 -26.57
CA ILE A 447 -2.25 -31.69 -27.39
C ILE A 447 -0.92 -31.18 -26.85
#